data_8e829ebc7937da2e7e5732d3790d4058
#
_entry.id   8e829ebc7937da2e7e5732d3790d4058
#
_cell.length_a   1.000
_cell.length_b   1.000
_cell.length_c   1.000
_cell.angle_alpha   90.00
_cell.angle_beta   90.00
_cell.angle_gamma   90.00
#
_symmetry.space_group_name_H-M   'P 1'
#
loop_
_entity.id
_entity.type
_entity.pdbx_description
1 polymer ?
#
loop_
_entity_poly.entity_id
_entity_poly.type
_entity_poly.pdbx_seq_one_letter_code
_entity_poly.pdbx_strand_id
1 'polypeptide(L)' 'MDFTGKKVVHKVWGEGVVTLHSHPYVKVQFGTETKMILCPDAFKEATVFANSDDQQELHQM' A
#
# COMPACT_ATOMS: atom_id res chain seq x y z
N MET A 1 -8.62 -1.75 9.84
CA MET A 1 -7.43 -0.90 9.78
C MET A 1 -7.40 -0.11 8.48
N ASP A 2 -6.98 1.15 8.53
CA ASP A 2 -7.01 2.05 7.38
C ASP A 2 -5.59 2.52 7.04
N PHE A 3 -5.15 2.24 5.83
CA PHE A 3 -3.83 2.63 5.35
C PHE A 3 -3.83 3.97 4.60
N THR A 4 -4.97 4.64 4.51
CA THR A 4 -5.08 5.90 3.78
C THR A 4 -4.07 6.94 4.31
N GLY A 5 -3.32 7.55 3.40
CA GLY A 5 -2.31 8.54 3.75
C GLY A 5 -0.94 7.96 4.05
N LYS A 6 -0.79 6.64 4.09
CA LYS A 6 0.48 6.00 4.38
C LYS A 6 1.36 5.97 3.14
N LYS A 7 2.68 6.12 3.35
CA LYS A 7 3.65 6.05 2.26
C LYS A 7 4.12 4.63 2.07
N VAL A 8 4.23 4.22 0.82
CA VAL A 8 4.67 2.88 0.47
C VAL A 8 5.70 2.94 -0.66
N VAL A 9 6.44 1.85 -0.82
CA VAL A 9 7.37 1.67 -1.94
C VAL A 9 7.02 0.37 -2.64
N HIS A 10 6.65 0.47 -3.91
CA HIS A 10 6.35 -0.70 -4.73
C HIS A 10 7.62 -1.15 -5.45
N LYS A 11 7.81 -2.45 -5.56
CA LYS A 11 9.04 -2.99 -6.16
C LYS A 11 9.23 -2.64 -7.64
N VAL A 12 8.15 -2.29 -8.33
CA VAL A 12 8.20 -1.92 -9.75
C VAL A 12 7.93 -0.43 -9.95
N TRP A 13 6.91 0.10 -9.26
CA TRP A 13 6.44 1.47 -9.49
C TRP A 13 7.07 2.51 -8.59
N GLY A 14 7.84 2.08 -7.58
CA GLY A 14 8.54 2.99 -6.70
C GLY A 14 7.67 3.55 -5.60
N GLU A 15 7.97 4.79 -5.18
CA GLU A 15 7.28 5.43 -4.07
C GLU A 15 5.85 5.84 -4.42
N GLY A 16 4.95 5.65 -3.46
CA GLY A 16 3.57 6.05 -3.62
C GLY A 16 2.92 6.35 -2.29
N VAL A 17 1.70 6.87 -2.36
CA VAL A 17 0.89 7.18 -1.17
C VAL A 17 -0.46 6.52 -1.32
N VAL A 18 -0.91 5.86 -0.26
CA VAL A 18 -2.24 5.23 -0.26
C VAL A 18 -3.29 6.32 -0.21
N THR A 19 -4.16 6.35 -1.24
CA THR A 19 -5.23 7.34 -1.33
C THR A 19 -6.56 6.80 -0.85
N LEU A 20 -6.73 5.48 -0.89
CA LEU A 20 -7.98 4.83 -0.45
C LEU A 20 -7.68 3.42 0.02
N HIS A 21 -8.25 3.03 1.14
CA HIS A 21 -8.20 1.65 1.61
C HIS A 21 -9.64 1.16 1.81
N SER A 22 -10.13 0.40 0.83
CA SER A 22 -11.45 -0.21 0.87
C SER A 22 -11.28 -1.70 0.60
N HIS A 23 -11.33 -2.50 1.68
CA HIS A 23 -11.11 -3.94 1.56
C HIS A 23 -12.03 -4.55 0.49
N PRO A 24 -11.53 -5.40 -0.42
CA PRO A 24 -10.18 -5.95 -0.48
C PRO A 24 -9.19 -5.16 -1.35
N TYR A 25 -9.45 -3.88 -1.60
CA TYR A 25 -8.63 -3.07 -2.51
C TYR A 25 -7.95 -1.92 -1.79
N VAL A 26 -6.75 -1.60 -2.27
CA VAL A 26 -6.02 -0.42 -1.84
C VAL A 26 -5.66 0.37 -3.09
N LYS A 27 -5.98 1.66 -3.11
CA LYS A 27 -5.56 2.54 -4.19
C LYS A 27 -4.33 3.31 -3.75
N VAL A 28 -3.30 3.28 -4.57
CA VAL A 28 -2.04 3.95 -4.28
C VAL A 28 -1.69 4.85 -5.45
N GLN A 29 -1.33 6.09 -5.15
CA GLN A 29 -0.91 7.03 -6.18
C GLN A 29 0.61 7.02 -6.28
N PHE A 30 1.11 6.67 -7.46
CA PHE A 30 2.53 6.64 -7.79
C PHE A 30 2.81 7.76 -8.78
N GLY A 31 3.27 8.91 -8.27
CA GLY A 31 3.47 10.05 -9.13
C GLY A 31 2.16 10.57 -9.71
N THR A 32 1.99 10.45 -11.03
CA THR A 32 0.77 10.91 -11.72
C THR A 32 -0.22 9.76 -11.96
N GLU A 33 0.12 8.54 -11.58
CA GLU A 33 -0.73 7.38 -11.82
C GLU A 33 -1.30 6.82 -10.53
N THR A 34 -2.55 6.36 -10.58
CA THR A 34 -3.19 5.67 -9.48
C THR A 34 -3.35 4.20 -9.83
N LYS A 35 -2.90 3.33 -8.95
CA LYS A 35 -3.01 1.88 -9.14
C LYS A 35 -3.90 1.28 -8.06
N MET A 36 -4.68 0.26 -8.42
CA MET A 36 -5.50 -0.49 -7.48
C MET A 36 -4.84 -1.84 -7.24
N ILE A 37 -4.58 -2.15 -5.97
CA ILE A 37 -3.87 -3.36 -5.58
C ILE A 37 -4.73 -4.15 -4.61
N LEU A 38 -4.80 -5.47 -4.80
CA LEU A 38 -5.53 -6.34 -3.89
C LEU A 38 -4.80 -6.45 -2.55
N CYS A 39 -5.52 -6.22 -1.49
CA CYS A 39 -5.01 -6.32 -0.12
C CYS A 39 -5.64 -7.53 0.56
N PRO A 40 -4.89 -8.33 1.31
CA PRO A 40 -3.48 -8.10 1.67
C PRO A 40 -2.46 -8.77 0.75
N ASP A 41 -2.86 -9.73 -0.09
CA ASP A 41 -1.92 -10.63 -0.75
C ASP A 41 -0.99 -9.91 -1.72
N ALA A 42 -1.52 -9.34 -2.80
CA ALA A 42 -0.69 -8.67 -3.79
C ALA A 42 0.02 -7.46 -3.19
N PHE A 43 -0.64 -6.78 -2.27
CA PHE A 43 -0.06 -5.63 -1.58
C PHE A 43 1.16 -6.04 -0.75
N LYS A 44 1.04 -7.14 0.02
CA LYS A 44 2.15 -7.64 0.85
C LYS A 44 3.35 -8.07 0.01
N GLU A 45 3.09 -8.69 -1.12
CA GLU A 45 4.16 -9.23 -1.96
C GLU A 45 4.95 -8.16 -2.69
N ALA A 46 4.28 -7.09 -3.11
CA ALA A 46 4.88 -6.11 -4.00
C ALA A 46 5.20 -4.77 -3.34
N THR A 47 4.68 -4.52 -2.15
CA THR A 47 4.73 -3.20 -1.54
C THR A 47 5.27 -3.28 -0.12
N VAL A 48 6.11 -2.31 0.23
CA VAL A 48 6.68 -2.18 1.57
C VAL A 48 6.32 -0.79 2.08
N PHE A 49 5.82 -0.71 3.32
CA PHE A 49 5.57 0.58 3.94
C PHE A 49 6.88 1.26 4.31
N ALA A 50 6.91 2.58 4.17
CA ALA A 50 8.05 3.38 4.58
C ALA A 50 8.24 3.36 6.10
N ASN A 51 7.14 3.17 6.85
CA ASN A 51 7.14 3.11 8.31
C ASN A 51 7.08 1.66 8.76
N SER A 52 7.99 1.26 9.66
CA SER A 52 8.05 -0.13 10.12
C SER A 52 6.82 -0.55 10.91
N ASP A 53 6.20 0.37 11.65
CA ASP A 53 4.98 0.07 12.39
C ASP A 53 3.84 -0.27 11.43
N ASP A 54 3.72 0.47 10.34
CA ASP A 54 2.70 0.20 9.33
C ASP A 54 2.95 -1.14 8.65
N GLN A 55 4.21 -1.48 8.43
CA GLN A 55 4.58 -2.77 7.85
C GLN A 55 4.18 -3.92 8.75
N GLN A 56 4.38 -3.77 10.06
CA GLN A 56 3.98 -4.79 11.01
C GLN A 56 2.47 -4.98 11.05
N GLU A 57 1.71 -3.90 10.97
CA GLU A 57 0.26 -3.98 10.92
C GLU A 57 -0.22 -4.73 9.68
N LEU A 58 0.43 -4.50 8.55
CA LEU A 58 0.11 -5.21 7.32
C LEU A 58 0.31 -6.71 7.48
N HIS A 59 1.41 -7.12 8.12
CA HIS A 59 1.71 -8.53 8.33
C HIS A 59 0.73 -9.23 9.27
N GLN A 60 0.02 -8.48 10.09
CA GLN A 60 -0.96 -9.02 11.03
C GLN A 60 -2.35 -9.19 10.41
N MET A 61 -2.52 -8.75 9.19
CA MET A 61 -3.83 -8.86 8.51
C MET A 61 -4.15 -10.28 8.06
#